data_0f03c6d51a8eadf71d8af31d94895343
#
_entry.id   0f03c6d51a8eadf71d8af31d94895343
#
_cell.length_a   1.000
_cell.length_b   1.000
_cell.length_c   1.000
_cell.angle_alpha   90.00
_cell.angle_beta   90.00
_cell.angle_gamma   90.00
#
_symmetry.space_group_name_H-M   'P 1'
#
loop_
_entity.id
_entity.type
_entity.pdbx_description
1 polymer ?
#
loop_
_entity_poly.entity_id
_entity_poly.type
_entity_poly.pdbx_seq_one_letter_code
_entity_poly.pdbx_strand_id
1 'polypeptide(L)'
;MAGFLIMAGITGSLLAFHEELDDMFNYKLAQIERQDGPQLPIATLHDKVIAAYPEYNFSSMPTSLEADKSAVFSVDRARGQSATDQPKAPFQEVYVNPYNGDIVGTRDKDAWAWRNTMWKVFWLHRDLLLGDIGKLLLGLIALIWTINCFIGFYLTFPRAINGKKALQKTVPKTTPKKRASFIKRWLPAWKIRRKTNTFKLNYDLHHAFGLWLWLMLFVIAWSSVGFNLKSVYQPVMQAVVGFEGREGKREEKGKSKTTDKSSEQAMSAVAPMSTETGSEAFANKSKINKANSIAYLTEQAHIAAQKNGVTVQQTLGIRRLTEEGQWQMRFKTDKDVGTHGGASSITVSAATGKVEKVNFGYQSAFGNKIDQWCSTLHMGHIGQGNAHLLYQIFLAMIGLAVAVLSATGVYLWVKARQSRLKQKLTIKNKFSNHYGKLAIKKQL
;
A
#
# COMPACT_ATOMS: atom_id res chain seq x y z
N MET A 1 19.59 2.33 7.15
CA MET A 1 18.65 1.33 6.58
C MET A 1 18.01 0.42 7.64
N ALA A 2 18.77 -0.43 8.35
CA ALA A 2 18.16 -1.42 9.26
C ALA A 2 17.26 -0.80 10.35
N GLY A 3 17.69 0.29 11.00
CA GLY A 3 16.85 0.99 11.98
C GLY A 3 15.51 1.46 11.43
N PHE A 4 15.50 1.99 10.21
CA PHE A 4 14.25 2.38 9.53
C PHE A 4 13.36 1.17 9.21
N LEU A 5 13.94 0.04 8.79
CA LEU A 5 13.17 -1.17 8.53
C LEU A 5 12.61 -1.80 9.83
N ILE A 6 13.35 -1.72 10.94
CA ILE A 6 12.85 -2.16 12.24
C ILE A 6 11.66 -1.29 12.65
N MET A 7 11.79 0.02 12.56
CA MET A 7 10.71 0.96 12.87
C MET A 7 9.51 0.72 11.95
N ALA A 8 9.72 0.65 10.62
CA ALA A 8 8.67 0.40 9.66
C ALA A 8 7.99 -0.97 9.86
N GLY A 9 8.74 -2.00 10.23
CA GLY A 9 8.19 -3.32 10.54
C GLY A 9 7.29 -3.31 11.77
N ILE A 10 7.72 -2.66 12.86
CA ILE A 10 6.92 -2.55 14.09
C ILE A 10 5.66 -1.69 13.85
N THR A 11 5.82 -0.51 13.24
CA THR A 11 4.68 0.37 12.95
C THR A 11 3.73 -0.27 11.95
N GLY A 12 4.23 -0.97 10.92
CA GLY A 12 3.41 -1.70 9.97
C GLY A 12 2.61 -2.83 10.61
N SER A 13 3.18 -3.52 11.62
CA SER A 13 2.46 -4.54 12.40
C SER A 13 1.29 -3.95 13.18
N LEU A 14 1.44 -2.75 13.74
CA LEU A 14 0.36 -2.03 14.41
C LEU A 14 -0.70 -1.55 13.40
N LEU A 15 -0.26 -1.05 12.25
CA LEU A 15 -1.15 -0.54 11.21
C LEU A 15 -1.98 -1.63 10.52
N ALA A 16 -1.60 -2.90 10.65
CA ALA A 16 -2.44 -4.01 10.22
C ALA A 16 -3.80 -4.03 10.94
N PHE A 17 -3.88 -3.45 12.13
CA PHE A 17 -5.09 -3.29 12.95
C PHE A 17 -5.44 -1.82 13.15
N HIS A 18 -5.19 -0.99 12.10
CA HIS A 18 -5.36 0.47 12.22
C HIS A 18 -6.78 0.87 12.59
N GLU A 19 -7.79 0.31 11.96
CA GLU A 19 -9.19 0.69 12.17
C GLU A 19 -9.66 0.30 13.57
N GLU A 20 -9.39 -0.92 14.00
CA GLU A 20 -9.80 -1.42 15.31
C GLU A 20 -9.12 -0.65 16.46
N LEU A 21 -7.83 -0.37 16.31
CA LEU A 21 -7.07 0.40 17.29
C LEU A 21 -7.48 1.88 17.29
N ASP A 22 -7.76 2.46 16.13
CA ASP A 22 -8.20 3.84 16.02
C ASP A 22 -9.59 4.03 16.65
N ASP A 23 -10.53 3.13 16.38
CA ASP A 23 -11.86 3.12 17.01
C ASP A 23 -11.75 2.98 18.53
N MET A 24 -10.83 2.14 19.02
CA MET A 24 -10.59 1.99 20.48
C MET A 24 -10.07 3.29 21.11
N PHE A 25 -9.14 4.00 20.47
CA PHE A 25 -8.63 5.28 20.97
C PHE A 25 -9.63 6.42 20.84
N ASN A 26 -10.59 6.30 19.92
CA ASN A 26 -11.64 7.29 19.64
C ASN A 26 -13.03 6.85 20.10
N TYR A 27 -13.12 5.86 20.96
CA TYR A 27 -14.39 5.25 21.38
C TYR A 27 -15.53 6.25 21.61
N LYS A 28 -15.25 7.35 22.32
CA LYS A 28 -16.25 8.40 22.62
C LYS A 28 -16.77 9.17 21.39
N LEU A 29 -16.05 9.18 20.31
CA LEU A 29 -16.47 9.81 19.05
C LEU A 29 -17.00 8.78 18.05
N ALA A 30 -16.35 7.64 17.96
CA ALA A 30 -16.63 6.63 16.96
C ALA A 30 -17.87 5.79 17.31
N GLN A 31 -18.07 5.47 18.59
CA GLN A 31 -19.16 4.59 19.00
C GLN A 31 -20.30 5.37 19.64
N ILE A 32 -21.50 4.92 19.37
CA ILE A 32 -22.75 5.43 19.92
C ILE A 32 -23.60 4.25 20.41
N GLU A 33 -24.49 4.52 21.34
CA GLU A 33 -25.48 3.53 21.72
C GLU A 33 -26.48 3.32 20.61
N ARG A 34 -26.73 2.06 20.27
CA ARG A 34 -27.78 1.70 19.31
C ARG A 34 -29.13 2.15 19.86
N GLN A 35 -29.87 2.87 19.03
CA GLN A 35 -31.21 3.36 19.38
C GLN A 35 -32.28 2.54 18.66
N ASP A 36 -33.44 2.43 19.30
CA ASP A 36 -34.62 1.85 18.67
C ASP A 36 -35.21 2.86 17.70
N GLY A 37 -35.11 2.58 16.41
CA GLY A 37 -35.65 3.44 15.36
C GLY A 37 -34.79 3.45 14.09
N PRO A 38 -35.32 4.00 12.99
CA PRO A 38 -34.59 4.12 11.76
C PRO A 38 -33.53 5.22 11.85
N GLN A 39 -32.37 4.96 11.24
CA GLN A 39 -31.34 5.97 11.05
C GLN A 39 -31.82 7.05 10.06
N LEU A 40 -31.40 8.29 10.26
CA LEU A 40 -31.68 9.38 9.35
C LEU A 40 -31.02 9.16 7.97
N PRO A 41 -31.63 9.63 6.88
CA PRO A 41 -30.98 9.60 5.57
C PRO A 41 -29.64 10.31 5.61
N ILE A 42 -28.64 9.75 4.94
CA ILE A 42 -27.27 10.29 4.90
C ILE A 42 -27.25 11.73 4.38
N ALA A 43 -28.12 12.06 3.41
CA ALA A 43 -28.26 13.41 2.91
C ALA A 43 -28.70 14.40 3.99
N THR A 44 -29.61 13.99 4.86
CA THR A 44 -30.10 14.81 6.00
C THR A 44 -28.98 15.03 7.02
N LEU A 45 -28.21 13.98 7.35
CA LEU A 45 -27.04 14.09 8.24
C LEU A 45 -26.01 15.06 7.66
N HIS A 46 -25.75 14.95 6.36
CA HIS A 46 -24.81 15.84 5.67
C HIS A 46 -25.32 17.30 5.64
N ASP A 47 -26.63 17.54 5.49
CA ASP A 47 -27.20 18.90 5.56
C ASP A 47 -27.01 19.49 6.95
N LYS A 48 -27.19 18.72 8.01
CA LYS A 48 -26.91 19.16 9.37
C LYS A 48 -25.45 19.53 9.60
N VAL A 49 -24.51 18.75 9.02
CA VAL A 49 -23.06 19.07 9.08
C VAL A 49 -22.76 20.39 8.36
N ILE A 50 -23.31 20.59 7.16
CA ILE A 50 -23.11 21.85 6.42
C ILE A 50 -23.75 23.04 7.17
N ALA A 51 -24.91 22.85 7.77
CA ALA A 51 -25.56 23.90 8.55
C ALA A 51 -24.77 24.29 9.79
N ALA A 52 -24.09 23.31 10.42
CA ALA A 52 -23.26 23.55 11.60
C ALA A 52 -21.89 24.17 11.28
N TYR A 53 -21.34 23.90 10.10
CA TYR A 53 -20.03 24.36 9.65
C TYR A 53 -20.09 24.95 8.24
N PRO A 54 -20.81 26.06 8.02
CA PRO A 54 -21.05 26.60 6.68
C PRO A 54 -19.79 27.15 6.00
N GLU A 55 -18.73 27.43 6.76
CA GLU A 55 -17.46 27.93 6.27
C GLU A 55 -16.58 26.84 5.62
N TYR A 56 -16.92 25.55 5.78
CA TYR A 56 -16.14 24.44 5.25
C TYR A 56 -16.92 23.63 4.22
N ASN A 57 -16.19 23.03 3.29
CA ASN A 57 -16.77 22.18 2.26
C ASN A 57 -16.70 20.70 2.65
N PHE A 58 -17.79 19.99 2.44
CA PHE A 58 -17.93 18.56 2.65
C PHE A 58 -18.47 17.93 1.35
N SER A 59 -17.59 17.60 0.41
CA SER A 59 -18.03 17.04 -0.88
C SER A 59 -18.32 15.54 -0.84
N SER A 60 -17.83 14.84 0.19
CA SER A 60 -17.90 13.38 0.31
C SER A 60 -18.94 12.96 1.34
N MET A 61 -19.69 11.91 1.01
CA MET A 61 -20.66 11.28 1.91
C MET A 61 -20.40 9.78 1.97
N PRO A 62 -20.57 9.11 3.13
CA PRO A 62 -20.63 7.65 3.18
C PRO A 62 -21.80 7.13 2.36
N THR A 63 -21.82 5.85 2.04
CA THR A 63 -22.93 5.20 1.33
C THR A 63 -23.74 4.28 2.24
N SER A 64 -23.23 3.97 3.42
CA SER A 64 -23.87 3.14 4.43
C SER A 64 -23.57 3.67 5.82
N LEU A 65 -24.43 3.37 6.77
CA LEU A 65 -24.30 3.69 8.19
C LEU A 65 -24.30 2.39 8.99
N GLU A 66 -23.46 2.33 10.03
CA GLU A 66 -23.45 1.25 11.00
C GLU A 66 -24.33 1.62 12.19
N ALA A 67 -24.97 0.62 12.84
CA ALA A 67 -25.98 0.88 13.87
C ALA A 67 -25.39 1.39 15.19
N ASP A 68 -24.13 1.04 15.46
CA ASP A 68 -23.40 1.33 16.69
C ASP A 68 -22.26 2.34 16.50
N LYS A 69 -22.16 2.94 15.29
CA LYS A 69 -21.10 3.91 14.97
C LYS A 69 -21.66 5.27 14.53
N SER A 70 -20.91 6.29 14.87
CA SER A 70 -21.14 7.64 14.36
C SER A 70 -20.92 7.70 12.84
N ALA A 71 -21.77 8.45 12.13
CA ALA A 71 -21.52 8.82 10.76
C ALA A 71 -20.37 9.84 10.68
N VAL A 72 -19.36 9.59 9.85
CA VAL A 72 -18.18 10.45 9.76
C VAL A 72 -18.19 11.21 8.44
N PHE A 73 -18.12 12.52 8.54
CA PHE A 73 -18.00 13.43 7.39
C PHE A 73 -16.62 14.10 7.42
N SER A 74 -15.93 14.06 6.30
CA SER A 74 -14.60 14.65 6.18
C SER A 74 -14.66 16.01 5.49
N VAL A 75 -13.94 16.98 6.06
CA VAL A 75 -13.73 18.30 5.44
C VAL A 75 -12.89 18.14 4.19
N ASP A 76 -13.26 18.79 3.11
CA ASP A 76 -12.49 18.82 1.88
C ASP A 76 -11.15 19.51 2.10
N ARG A 77 -10.09 18.87 1.64
CA ARG A 77 -8.76 19.51 1.61
C ARG A 77 -8.69 20.39 0.38
N ALA A 78 -8.44 21.67 0.59
CA ALA A 78 -8.15 22.59 -0.50
C ALA A 78 -6.94 22.09 -1.31
N ARG A 79 -7.07 22.05 -2.64
CA ARG A 79 -6.02 21.62 -3.57
C ARG A 79 -5.80 22.68 -4.65
N GLY A 80 -4.53 22.94 -5.00
CA GLY A 80 -4.20 23.90 -6.05
C GLY A 80 -4.37 25.37 -5.64
N GLN A 81 -4.76 26.23 -6.57
CA GLN A 81 -4.93 27.68 -6.31
C GLN A 81 -6.04 27.97 -5.31
N SER A 82 -7.06 27.13 -5.23
CA SER A 82 -8.12 27.25 -4.21
C SER A 82 -7.63 27.01 -2.77
N ALA A 83 -6.41 26.51 -2.59
CA ALA A 83 -5.84 26.26 -1.26
C ALA A 83 -5.50 27.55 -0.50
N THR A 84 -5.38 28.69 -1.18
CA THR A 84 -5.04 29.99 -0.58
C THR A 84 -6.27 30.74 -0.10
N ASP A 85 -7.45 30.45 -0.63
CA ASP A 85 -8.66 31.26 -0.42
C ASP A 85 -9.66 30.64 0.58
N GLN A 86 -9.46 29.36 0.97
CA GLN A 86 -10.34 28.72 1.94
C GLN A 86 -9.74 28.69 3.34
N PRO A 87 -10.49 29.03 4.38
CA PRO A 87 -10.02 28.92 5.74
C PRO A 87 -9.65 27.46 6.04
N LYS A 88 -8.45 27.26 6.60
CA LYS A 88 -8.03 25.93 7.04
C LYS A 88 -8.90 25.52 8.22
N ALA A 89 -9.67 24.44 8.04
CA ALA A 89 -10.47 23.90 9.13
C ALA A 89 -9.57 23.44 10.29
N PRO A 90 -9.93 23.75 11.54
CA PRO A 90 -9.18 23.28 12.72
C PRO A 90 -9.39 21.78 12.99
N PHE A 91 -10.20 21.12 12.19
CA PHE A 91 -10.47 19.68 12.26
C PHE A 91 -10.59 19.09 10.85
N GLN A 92 -10.48 17.77 10.72
CA GLN A 92 -10.63 17.06 9.45
C GLN A 92 -11.87 16.17 9.42
N GLU A 93 -12.46 15.83 10.56
CA GLU A 93 -13.60 14.93 10.66
C GLU A 93 -14.65 15.49 11.61
N VAL A 94 -15.92 15.29 11.22
CA VAL A 94 -17.11 15.57 12.03
C VAL A 94 -17.84 14.24 12.25
N TYR A 95 -18.10 13.91 13.49
CA TYR A 95 -18.82 12.71 13.93
C TYR A 95 -20.26 13.07 14.26
N VAL A 96 -21.21 12.35 13.70
CA VAL A 96 -22.65 12.66 13.79
C VAL A 96 -23.39 11.40 14.24
N ASN A 97 -24.30 11.55 15.17
CA ASN A 97 -25.20 10.47 15.57
C ASN A 97 -26.19 10.20 14.41
N PRO A 98 -26.21 8.97 13.84
CA PRO A 98 -27.05 8.68 12.69
C PRO A 98 -28.55 8.62 12.99
N TYR A 99 -28.95 8.55 14.26
CA TYR A 99 -30.36 8.47 14.64
C TYR A 99 -31.04 9.83 14.76
N ASN A 100 -30.36 10.81 15.36
CA ASN A 100 -30.92 12.15 15.61
C ASN A 100 -30.20 13.28 14.84
N GLY A 101 -29.01 12.98 14.29
CA GLY A 101 -28.18 13.95 13.57
C GLY A 101 -27.43 14.94 14.45
N ASP A 102 -27.35 14.67 15.76
CA ASP A 102 -26.56 15.51 16.66
C ASP A 102 -25.06 15.34 16.39
N ILE A 103 -24.31 16.42 16.48
CA ILE A 103 -22.85 16.40 16.35
C ILE A 103 -22.26 15.86 17.63
N VAL A 104 -21.70 14.65 17.56
CA VAL A 104 -20.99 14.01 18.67
C VAL A 104 -19.69 14.73 18.98
N GLY A 105 -19.01 15.22 17.94
CA GLY A 105 -17.80 16.02 18.08
C GLY A 105 -17.00 16.10 16.78
N THR A 106 -15.84 16.78 16.87
CA THR A 106 -14.90 16.95 15.76
C THR A 106 -13.55 16.36 16.11
N ARG A 107 -12.77 16.03 15.08
CA ARG A 107 -11.43 15.48 15.25
C ARG A 107 -10.41 16.22 14.39
N ASP A 108 -9.42 16.80 15.07
CA ASP A 108 -8.18 17.25 14.43
C ASP A 108 -7.15 16.11 14.48
N LYS A 109 -6.91 15.46 13.34
CA LYS A 109 -5.91 14.37 13.20
C LYS A 109 -4.48 14.87 13.35
N ASP A 110 -4.25 16.17 13.12
CA ASP A 110 -2.93 16.79 13.22
C ASP A 110 -2.52 17.08 14.66
N ALA A 111 -3.50 17.22 15.57
CA ALA A 111 -3.23 17.46 16.98
C ALA A 111 -2.48 16.29 17.66
N TRP A 112 -1.55 16.62 18.56
CA TRP A 112 -0.88 15.66 19.43
C TRP A 112 -1.79 15.31 20.60
N ALA A 113 -2.69 14.32 20.37
CA ALA A 113 -3.62 13.82 21.35
C ALA A 113 -3.63 12.28 21.34
N TRP A 114 -3.93 11.66 22.48
CA TRP A 114 -4.00 10.20 22.61
C TRP A 114 -4.91 9.55 21.56
N ARG A 115 -6.06 10.17 21.29
CA ARG A 115 -7.01 9.71 20.27
C ARG A 115 -6.43 9.67 18.84
N ASN A 116 -5.30 10.33 18.58
CA ASN A 116 -4.65 10.38 17.27
C ASN A 116 -3.41 9.48 17.20
N THR A 117 -3.21 8.59 18.18
CA THR A 117 -2.04 7.70 18.23
C THR A 117 -1.86 6.91 16.95
N MET A 118 -2.94 6.31 16.42
CA MET A 118 -2.86 5.52 15.18
C MET A 118 -2.53 6.38 13.95
N TRP A 119 -3.00 7.62 13.90
CA TRP A 119 -2.59 8.58 12.84
C TRP A 119 -1.12 8.99 12.97
N LYS A 120 -0.59 9.14 14.19
CA LYS A 120 0.85 9.41 14.40
C LYS A 120 1.70 8.20 14.02
N VAL A 121 1.26 6.98 14.35
CA VAL A 121 1.89 5.73 13.91
C VAL A 121 1.87 5.63 12.38
N PHE A 122 0.73 5.96 11.75
CA PHE A 122 0.61 5.96 10.28
C PHE A 122 1.58 6.96 9.62
N TRP A 123 1.67 8.19 10.13
CA TRP A 123 2.59 9.18 9.56
C TRP A 123 4.05 8.83 9.84
N LEU A 124 4.36 8.27 11.02
CA LEU A 124 5.70 7.75 11.30
C LEU A 124 6.08 6.65 10.30
N HIS A 125 5.16 5.73 10.02
CA HIS A 125 5.36 4.65 9.05
C HIS A 125 5.50 5.16 7.62
N ARG A 126 4.68 6.15 7.23
CA ARG A 126 4.58 6.65 5.86
C ARG A 126 5.67 7.65 5.48
N ASP A 127 5.99 8.56 6.41
CA ASP A 127 6.84 9.73 6.13
C ASP A 127 7.74 10.16 7.31
N LEU A 128 7.95 9.31 8.30
CA LEU A 128 8.80 9.59 9.47
C LEU A 128 8.35 10.82 10.28
N LEU A 129 7.11 11.28 10.16
CA LEU A 129 6.62 12.57 10.67
C LEU A 129 7.36 13.79 10.08
N LEU A 130 8.07 13.61 8.96
CA LEU A 130 8.89 14.63 8.28
C LEU A 130 8.29 15.07 6.93
N GLY A 131 7.05 14.67 6.64
CA GLY A 131 6.37 15.03 5.40
C GLY A 131 7.09 14.54 4.15
N ASP A 132 7.31 15.42 3.17
CA ASP A 132 7.88 15.02 1.87
C ASP A 132 9.35 14.59 1.96
N ILE A 133 10.13 15.16 2.88
CA ILE A 133 11.51 14.72 3.13
C ILE A 133 11.52 13.29 3.64
N GLY A 134 10.63 12.96 4.58
CA GLY A 134 10.49 11.62 5.11
C GLY A 134 10.05 10.60 4.06
N LYS A 135 9.11 10.97 3.17
CA LYS A 135 8.70 10.14 2.03
C LYS A 135 9.88 9.84 1.11
N LEU A 136 10.67 10.86 0.76
CA LEU A 136 11.86 10.67 -0.08
C LEU A 136 12.86 9.70 0.56
N LEU A 137 13.16 9.89 1.86
CA LEU A 137 14.08 9.03 2.61
C LEU A 137 13.57 7.58 2.65
N LEU A 138 12.31 7.36 2.99
CA LEU A 138 11.71 6.02 3.01
C LEU A 138 11.64 5.40 1.62
N GLY A 139 11.35 6.19 0.58
CA GLY A 139 11.37 5.73 -0.81
C GLY A 139 12.73 5.23 -1.25
N LEU A 140 13.81 5.95 -0.92
CA LEU A 140 15.18 5.52 -1.19
C LEU A 140 15.55 4.26 -0.41
N ILE A 141 15.15 4.17 0.87
CA ILE A 141 15.36 2.98 1.70
C ILE A 141 14.62 1.77 1.11
N ALA A 142 13.37 1.96 0.68
CA ALA A 142 12.56 0.92 0.03
C ALA A 142 13.18 0.45 -1.29
N LEU A 143 13.74 1.36 -2.08
CA LEU A 143 14.44 1.02 -3.33
C LEU A 143 15.69 0.17 -3.04
N ILE A 144 16.52 0.57 -2.08
CA ILE A 144 17.68 -0.22 -1.66
C ILE A 144 17.23 -1.58 -1.12
N TRP A 145 16.15 -1.63 -0.35
CA TRP A 145 15.60 -2.89 0.16
C TRP A 145 15.10 -3.80 -0.97
N THR A 146 14.41 -3.25 -1.97
CA THR A 146 13.98 -3.98 -3.16
C THR A 146 15.17 -4.64 -3.87
N ILE A 147 16.26 -3.90 -4.09
CA ILE A 147 17.49 -4.43 -4.67
C ILE A 147 18.08 -5.53 -3.77
N ASN A 148 18.08 -5.31 -2.45
CA ASN A 148 18.58 -6.30 -1.49
C ASN A 148 17.74 -7.59 -1.44
N CYS A 149 16.45 -7.56 -1.77
CA CYS A 149 15.65 -8.77 -1.92
C CYS A 149 16.23 -9.69 -3.01
N PHE A 150 16.66 -9.16 -4.14
CA PHE A 150 17.27 -9.93 -5.22
C PHE A 150 18.69 -10.37 -4.88
N ILE A 151 19.51 -9.49 -4.32
CA ILE A 151 20.88 -9.82 -3.88
C ILE A 151 20.83 -10.91 -2.80
N GLY A 152 19.95 -10.76 -1.80
CA GLY A 152 19.78 -11.73 -0.73
C GLY A 152 19.36 -13.09 -1.27
N PHE A 153 18.40 -13.14 -2.16
CA PHE A 153 17.95 -14.37 -2.82
C PHE A 153 19.10 -15.05 -3.58
N TYR A 154 19.84 -14.29 -4.39
CA TYR A 154 21.01 -14.81 -5.12
C TYR A 154 22.09 -15.37 -4.19
N LEU A 155 22.35 -14.71 -3.05
CA LEU A 155 23.36 -15.16 -2.09
C LEU A 155 23.00 -16.46 -1.36
N THR A 156 21.74 -16.90 -1.40
CA THR A 156 21.32 -18.21 -0.88
C THR A 156 21.72 -19.37 -1.78
N PHE A 157 22.06 -19.11 -3.05
CA PHE A 157 22.40 -20.15 -4.01
C PHE A 157 23.69 -20.87 -3.63
N PRO A 158 23.76 -22.19 -3.88
CA PRO A 158 24.94 -22.96 -3.60
C PRO A 158 26.12 -22.54 -4.49
N ARG A 159 27.26 -22.24 -3.89
CA ARG A 159 28.47 -21.84 -4.63
C ARG A 159 28.85 -22.86 -5.69
N ALA A 160 29.30 -22.39 -6.85
CA ALA A 160 29.88 -23.27 -7.87
C ALA A 160 31.09 -24.00 -7.30
N ILE A 161 31.16 -25.32 -7.51
CA ILE A 161 32.31 -26.10 -7.11
C ILE A 161 33.35 -25.91 -8.22
N ASN A 162 34.32 -25.02 -8.00
CA ASN A 162 35.47 -24.91 -8.88
C ASN A 162 36.32 -26.20 -8.78
N GLY A 163 36.26 -27.02 -9.83
CA GLY A 163 36.93 -28.32 -9.88
C GLY A 163 38.48 -28.27 -9.71
N LYS A 164 39.10 -27.10 -9.84
CA LYS A 164 40.58 -26.93 -9.71
C LYS A 164 41.10 -27.01 -8.26
N LYS A 165 40.29 -26.72 -7.22
CA LYS A 165 40.73 -26.88 -5.81
C LYS A 165 40.43 -28.25 -5.20
N ALA A 166 39.65 -29.07 -5.88
CA ALA A 166 39.42 -30.46 -5.44
C ALA A 166 40.54 -31.42 -5.82
N LEU A 167 41.40 -31.02 -6.78
CA LEU A 167 42.49 -31.88 -7.26
C LEU A 167 43.75 -31.84 -6.37
N GLN A 168 43.80 -30.95 -5.37
CA GLN A 168 45.02 -30.78 -4.54
C GLN A 168 44.94 -31.39 -3.14
N LYS A 169 43.89 -32.10 -2.80
CA LYS A 169 43.84 -32.95 -1.59
C LYS A 169 43.76 -34.39 -2.00
N THR A 170 44.92 -34.89 -2.26
CA THR A 170 45.30 -36.28 -2.47
C THR A 170 44.73 -37.23 -1.43
N VAL A 171 43.76 -38.04 -1.83
CA VAL A 171 43.63 -39.46 -1.47
C VAL A 171 42.79 -40.09 -2.58
N PRO A 172 43.19 -41.22 -3.20
CA PRO A 172 42.39 -41.87 -4.24
C PRO A 172 41.13 -42.49 -3.62
N LYS A 173 40.00 -41.82 -3.80
CA LYS A 173 38.67 -42.37 -3.47
C LYS A 173 38.11 -43.06 -4.70
N THR A 174 38.06 -44.38 -4.63
CA THR A 174 37.73 -45.37 -5.63
C THR A 174 36.27 -45.37 -6.15
N THR A 175 35.49 -44.35 -5.93
CA THR A 175 34.17 -44.22 -6.55
C THR A 175 33.82 -42.77 -6.83
N PRO A 176 33.45 -42.37 -8.08
CA PRO A 176 32.98 -41.02 -8.38
C PRO A 176 31.59 -40.83 -7.74
N LYS A 177 31.52 -40.18 -6.59
CA LYS A 177 30.21 -39.77 -6.02
C LYS A 177 29.50 -38.88 -7.03
N LYS A 178 28.35 -39.32 -7.56
CA LYS A 178 27.47 -38.52 -8.41
C LYS A 178 27.28 -37.14 -7.75
N ARG A 179 27.57 -36.07 -8.49
CA ARG A 179 27.39 -34.69 -8.02
C ARG A 179 25.94 -34.48 -7.63
N ALA A 180 25.68 -34.03 -6.40
CA ALA A 180 24.32 -33.66 -5.97
C ALA A 180 23.78 -32.55 -6.87
N SER A 181 22.54 -32.66 -7.26
CA SER A 181 21.84 -31.65 -8.10
C SER A 181 21.81 -30.27 -7.43
N PHE A 182 21.64 -29.21 -8.20
CA PHE A 182 21.55 -27.84 -7.69
C PHE A 182 20.54 -27.74 -6.53
N ILE A 183 19.34 -28.27 -6.70
CA ILE A 183 18.27 -28.24 -5.70
C ILE A 183 18.70 -28.94 -4.40
N LYS A 184 19.29 -30.15 -4.47
CA LYS A 184 19.77 -30.86 -3.27
C LYS A 184 20.83 -30.06 -2.50
N ARG A 185 21.62 -29.24 -3.19
CA ARG A 185 22.64 -28.37 -2.59
C ARG A 185 22.04 -27.06 -2.03
N TRP A 186 20.91 -26.60 -2.57
CA TRP A 186 20.23 -25.39 -2.12
C TRP A 186 19.26 -25.65 -0.95
N LEU A 187 18.71 -26.85 -0.86
CA LEU A 187 17.78 -27.26 0.19
C LEU A 187 18.22 -26.94 1.64
N PRO A 188 19.53 -27.02 2.01
CA PRO A 188 19.99 -26.62 3.33
C PRO A 188 19.76 -25.14 3.66
N ALA A 189 19.67 -24.23 2.67
CA ALA A 189 19.39 -22.81 2.90
C ALA A 189 17.94 -22.56 3.39
N TRP A 190 17.05 -23.51 3.15
CA TRP A 190 15.63 -23.48 3.58
C TRP A 190 15.41 -24.08 4.97
N LYS A 191 16.47 -24.65 5.61
CA LYS A 191 16.36 -25.39 6.87
C LYS A 191 17.03 -24.63 8.01
N ILE A 192 16.43 -24.72 9.18
CA ILE A 192 16.91 -24.16 10.44
C ILE A 192 17.48 -25.30 11.29
N ARG A 193 18.77 -25.20 11.67
CA ARG A 193 19.44 -26.15 12.55
C ARG A 193 19.15 -25.80 14.02
N ARG A 194 18.42 -26.63 14.72
CA ARG A 194 18.03 -26.38 16.12
C ARG A 194 19.18 -26.59 17.13
N LYS A 195 20.08 -27.56 16.88
CA LYS A 195 21.22 -27.88 17.76
C LYS A 195 22.49 -27.24 17.21
N THR A 196 22.66 -25.92 17.40
CA THR A 196 23.79 -25.17 16.90
C THR A 196 24.08 -23.96 17.79
N ASN A 197 25.23 -23.29 17.62
CA ASN A 197 25.54 -22.07 18.36
C ASN A 197 24.69 -20.88 17.87
N THR A 198 24.57 -19.86 18.73
CA THR A 198 23.71 -18.67 18.48
C THR A 198 24.00 -17.99 17.13
N PHE A 199 25.30 -17.92 16.72
CA PHE A 199 25.63 -17.30 15.43
C PHE A 199 25.06 -18.10 14.25
N LYS A 200 25.22 -19.41 14.25
CA LYS A 200 24.71 -20.27 13.18
C LYS A 200 23.20 -20.34 13.18
N LEU A 201 22.57 -20.31 14.36
CA LEU A 201 21.12 -20.24 14.47
C LEU A 201 20.57 -18.94 13.85
N ASN A 202 21.13 -17.79 14.21
CA ASN A 202 20.74 -16.50 13.60
C ASN A 202 21.00 -16.46 12.09
N TYR A 203 22.09 -17.08 11.63
CA TYR A 203 22.37 -17.21 10.20
C TYR A 203 21.29 -18.03 9.49
N ASP A 204 20.93 -19.20 10.03
CA ASP A 204 19.90 -20.06 9.45
C ASP A 204 18.52 -19.39 9.48
N LEU A 205 18.14 -18.75 10.60
CA LEU A 205 16.90 -18.01 10.72
C LEU A 205 16.82 -16.88 9.67
N HIS A 206 17.86 -16.06 9.57
CA HIS A 206 17.92 -14.98 8.60
C HIS A 206 17.76 -15.49 7.16
N HIS A 207 18.46 -16.57 6.79
CA HIS A 207 18.39 -17.14 5.44
C HIS A 207 17.06 -17.83 5.17
N ALA A 208 16.60 -18.70 6.08
CA ALA A 208 15.38 -19.47 5.86
C ALA A 208 14.13 -18.57 5.83
N PHE A 209 13.97 -17.66 6.80
CA PHE A 209 12.87 -16.71 6.79
C PHE A 209 12.95 -15.73 5.62
N GLY A 210 14.15 -15.27 5.27
CA GLY A 210 14.36 -14.45 4.09
C GLY A 210 13.91 -15.14 2.80
N LEU A 211 14.11 -16.46 2.68
CA LEU A 211 13.63 -17.25 1.54
C LEU A 211 12.13 -17.53 1.60
N TRP A 212 11.60 -17.95 2.76
CA TRP A 212 10.18 -18.30 2.90
C TRP A 212 9.27 -17.12 2.65
N LEU A 213 9.69 -15.93 3.08
CA LEU A 213 8.91 -14.70 2.99
C LEU A 213 9.31 -13.83 1.78
N TRP A 214 10.27 -14.28 0.97
CA TRP A 214 10.90 -13.45 -0.07
C TRP A 214 9.90 -12.72 -0.95
N LEU A 215 8.89 -13.43 -1.46
CA LEU A 215 7.90 -12.82 -2.35
C LEU A 215 7.13 -11.69 -1.66
N MET A 216 6.68 -11.90 -0.43
CA MET A 216 5.93 -10.90 0.32
C MET A 216 6.83 -9.72 0.72
N LEU A 217 8.06 -9.98 1.13
CA LEU A 217 9.05 -8.93 1.41
C LEU A 217 9.35 -8.06 0.17
N PHE A 218 9.44 -8.71 -1.00
CA PHE A 218 9.60 -7.99 -2.27
C PHE A 218 8.36 -7.14 -2.59
N VAL A 219 7.14 -7.68 -2.46
CA VAL A 219 5.89 -6.94 -2.70
C VAL A 219 5.81 -5.71 -1.78
N ILE A 220 6.10 -5.86 -0.49
CA ILE A 220 6.09 -4.75 0.46
C ILE A 220 7.17 -3.71 0.13
N ALA A 221 8.39 -4.15 -0.19
CA ALA A 221 9.46 -3.24 -0.57
C ALA A 221 9.14 -2.46 -1.85
N TRP A 222 8.66 -3.15 -2.89
CA TRP A 222 8.33 -2.54 -4.18
C TRP A 222 7.12 -1.60 -4.11
N SER A 223 6.05 -1.99 -3.41
CA SER A 223 4.91 -1.10 -3.18
C SER A 223 5.27 0.14 -2.37
N SER A 224 6.21 0.03 -1.41
CA SER A 224 6.76 1.18 -0.68
C SER A 224 7.48 2.16 -1.60
N VAL A 225 8.19 1.67 -2.63
CA VAL A 225 8.74 2.52 -3.70
C VAL A 225 7.60 3.22 -4.45
N GLY A 226 6.52 2.49 -4.77
CA GLY A 226 5.35 3.05 -5.45
C GLY A 226 4.64 4.16 -4.66
N PHE A 227 4.56 4.04 -3.34
CA PHE A 227 3.94 5.06 -2.49
C PHE A 227 4.81 6.30 -2.33
N ASN A 228 6.14 6.14 -2.24
CA ASN A 228 7.05 7.18 -1.79
C ASN A 228 7.98 7.73 -2.89
N LEU A 229 8.26 6.97 -3.94
CA LEU A 229 9.21 7.33 -4.99
C LEU A 229 8.63 7.04 -6.38
N LYS A 230 7.51 7.69 -6.70
CA LYS A 230 6.77 7.50 -7.96
C LYS A 230 7.61 7.75 -9.20
N SER A 231 8.57 8.68 -9.14
CA SER A 231 9.50 9.01 -10.23
C SER A 231 10.38 7.82 -10.68
N VAL A 232 10.61 6.84 -9.80
CA VAL A 232 11.30 5.58 -10.13
C VAL A 232 10.29 4.47 -10.41
N TYR A 233 9.25 4.37 -9.59
CA TYR A 233 8.26 3.30 -9.68
C TYR A 233 7.53 3.29 -11.04
N GLN A 234 6.98 4.43 -11.46
CA GLN A 234 6.15 4.51 -12.66
C GLN A 234 6.90 4.14 -13.94
N PRO A 235 8.10 4.69 -14.25
CA PRO A 235 8.83 4.30 -15.46
C PRO A 235 9.21 2.81 -15.47
N VAL A 236 9.60 2.25 -14.32
CA VAL A 236 9.92 0.82 -14.22
C VAL A 236 8.69 -0.03 -14.48
N MET A 237 7.57 0.28 -13.84
CA MET A 237 6.31 -0.45 -14.04
C MET A 237 5.78 -0.30 -15.47
N GLN A 238 5.93 0.87 -16.08
CA GLN A 238 5.57 1.09 -17.48
C GLN A 238 6.42 0.21 -18.40
N ALA A 239 7.74 0.18 -18.21
CA ALA A 239 8.66 -0.59 -19.03
C ALA A 239 8.48 -2.12 -18.86
N VAL A 240 8.17 -2.60 -17.64
CA VAL A 240 8.14 -4.04 -17.34
C VAL A 240 6.76 -4.64 -17.56
N VAL A 241 5.68 -3.93 -17.17
CA VAL A 241 4.32 -4.49 -17.14
C VAL A 241 3.27 -3.63 -17.84
N GLY A 242 3.65 -2.55 -18.52
CA GLY A 242 2.71 -1.68 -19.24
C GLY A 242 1.79 -0.91 -18.29
N PHE A 243 2.34 -0.31 -17.23
CA PHE A 243 1.59 0.52 -16.29
C PHE A 243 1.24 1.86 -16.94
N GLU A 244 -0.03 2.23 -16.95
CA GLU A 244 -0.53 3.46 -17.59
C GLU A 244 -0.69 4.62 -16.60
N GLY A 245 -0.34 4.56 -15.37
CA GLY A 245 -0.44 5.63 -14.39
C GLY A 245 -1.85 6.25 -14.25
N ARG A 246 -2.19 6.71 -13.07
CA ARG A 246 -3.49 7.41 -12.85
C ARG A 246 -3.49 8.85 -13.35
N GLU A 247 -2.33 9.43 -13.63
CA GLU A 247 -2.15 10.84 -14.01
C GLU A 247 -2.07 11.07 -15.53
N GLY A 248 -1.79 10.03 -16.34
CA GLY A 248 -1.66 10.14 -17.81
C GLY A 248 -2.89 10.68 -18.56
N LYS A 249 -4.06 10.70 -17.92
CA LYS A 249 -5.29 11.32 -18.49
C LYS A 249 -5.41 12.83 -18.24
N ARG A 250 -4.53 13.42 -17.40
CA ARG A 250 -4.59 14.86 -17.10
C ARG A 250 -3.65 15.69 -18.00
N GLU A 251 -2.55 15.10 -18.47
CA GLU A 251 -1.60 15.81 -19.34
C GLU A 251 -2.04 15.86 -20.79
N GLU A 252 -2.82 14.89 -21.28
CA GLU A 252 -3.38 14.97 -22.66
C GLU A 252 -4.39 16.12 -22.82
N LYS A 253 -5.11 16.52 -21.76
CA LYS A 253 -6.04 17.67 -21.81
C LYS A 253 -5.33 19.03 -21.79
N GLY A 254 -4.05 19.08 -21.42
CA GLY A 254 -3.25 20.33 -21.36
C GLY A 254 -2.43 20.62 -22.62
N LYS A 255 -2.20 19.63 -23.50
CA LYS A 255 -1.37 19.76 -24.70
C LYS A 255 -2.14 19.92 -26.02
N SER A 256 -3.48 19.95 -25.99
CA SER A 256 -4.28 20.12 -27.18
C SER A 256 -4.65 21.61 -27.45
N LYS A 257 -3.64 22.48 -27.49
CA LYS A 257 -3.72 23.77 -28.17
C LYS A 257 -2.34 24.14 -28.71
N THR A 258 -1.93 23.55 -29.82
CA THR A 258 -1.21 24.17 -30.93
C THR A 258 -0.69 23.08 -31.91
N THR A 259 -0.96 23.34 -33.16
CA THR A 259 -0.39 22.82 -34.40
C THR A 259 -0.87 21.49 -34.96
N ASP A 260 -1.79 21.67 -35.93
CA ASP A 260 -1.78 21.23 -37.33
C ASP A 260 -1.42 19.79 -37.71
N LYS A 261 -2.47 19.19 -38.34
CA LYS A 261 -2.47 18.32 -39.53
C LYS A 261 -1.34 17.29 -39.73
N SER A 262 -1.75 16.07 -39.58
CA SER A 262 -1.60 14.92 -40.50
C SER A 262 -1.24 13.64 -39.76
N SER A 263 -2.20 12.78 -39.61
CA SER A 263 -2.22 11.34 -39.90
C SER A 263 -3.47 10.72 -39.32
N GLU A 264 -4.53 10.71 -40.13
CA GLU A 264 -5.58 9.71 -40.06
C GLU A 264 -4.94 8.36 -40.33
N GLN A 265 -5.05 7.43 -39.37
CA GLN A 265 -5.48 6.04 -39.59
C GLN A 265 -5.15 5.21 -38.36
N ALA A 266 -6.14 4.41 -38.00
CA ALA A 266 -6.15 3.33 -37.01
C ALA A 266 -6.52 3.70 -35.56
N MET A 267 -7.78 4.05 -35.36
CA MET A 267 -8.50 3.67 -34.16
C MET A 267 -9.86 3.14 -34.54
N SER A 268 -9.93 1.82 -34.64
CA SER A 268 -11.20 1.08 -34.75
C SER A 268 -12.04 1.31 -33.50
N ALA A 269 -13.07 2.08 -33.70
CA ALA A 269 -14.39 2.10 -33.16
C ALA A 269 -14.71 1.07 -32.04
N VAL A 270 -14.88 1.58 -30.82
CA VAL A 270 -16.04 1.18 -30.03
C VAL A 270 -16.97 2.39 -30.00
N ALA A 271 -17.98 2.33 -30.81
CA ALA A 271 -19.05 3.30 -30.91
C ALA A 271 -19.72 3.51 -29.55
N PRO A 272 -20.17 4.72 -29.22
CA PRO A 272 -21.10 4.91 -28.13
C PRO A 272 -22.44 4.31 -28.55
N MET A 273 -22.71 3.13 -28.02
CA MET A 273 -24.02 2.48 -28.20
C MET A 273 -25.04 3.31 -27.40
N SER A 274 -25.79 4.13 -28.11
CA SER A 274 -27.00 4.80 -27.65
C SER A 274 -27.98 3.72 -27.14
N THR A 275 -28.12 3.62 -25.84
CA THR A 275 -29.13 2.75 -25.22
C THR A 275 -30.32 3.60 -24.81
N GLU A 276 -31.27 3.69 -25.72
CA GLU A 276 -32.63 4.22 -25.52
C GLU A 276 -33.56 3.21 -24.86
N THR A 277 -33.25 2.65 -23.70
CA THR A 277 -34.28 1.77 -23.06
C THR A 277 -34.22 1.77 -21.52
N GLY A 278 -33.70 2.77 -20.92
CA GLY A 278 -33.78 2.99 -19.46
C GLY A 278 -33.95 4.42 -19.10
N SER A 279 -33.85 5.31 -20.09
CA SER A 279 -33.87 6.76 -19.94
C SER A 279 -35.25 7.38 -19.83
N GLU A 280 -36.30 6.75 -20.39
CA GLU A 280 -37.61 7.37 -20.49
C GLU A 280 -38.42 7.39 -19.19
N ALA A 281 -38.18 6.47 -18.27
CA ALA A 281 -38.89 6.48 -16.98
C ALA A 281 -38.36 7.56 -16.01
N PHE A 282 -37.14 8.05 -16.19
CA PHE A 282 -36.52 9.07 -15.34
C PHE A 282 -36.30 10.43 -16.04
N ALA A 283 -36.47 10.50 -17.34
CA ALA A 283 -36.29 11.74 -18.12
C ALA A 283 -37.26 12.85 -17.74
N ASN A 284 -38.28 12.57 -16.94
CA ASN A 284 -39.29 13.53 -16.53
C ASN A 284 -39.18 14.02 -15.07
N LYS A 285 -38.05 13.76 -14.38
CA LYS A 285 -37.80 14.25 -13.02
C LYS A 285 -36.38 14.78 -12.83
N SER A 286 -36.25 16.08 -13.00
CA SER A 286 -35.47 17.00 -12.14
C SER A 286 -34.06 16.48 -11.71
N LYS A 287 -33.05 17.29 -12.07
CA LYS A 287 -31.77 17.47 -11.37
C LYS A 287 -31.51 16.44 -10.27
N ILE A 288 -30.49 15.62 -10.41
CA ILE A 288 -30.08 14.75 -9.31
C ILE A 288 -29.68 15.63 -8.14
N ASN A 289 -30.56 15.67 -7.15
CA ASN A 289 -30.34 16.37 -5.91
C ASN A 289 -29.53 15.42 -4.95
N LYS A 290 -29.04 16.00 -3.88
CA LYS A 290 -28.28 15.28 -2.87
C LYS A 290 -29.04 14.11 -2.24
N ALA A 291 -30.37 14.30 -2.01
CA ALA A 291 -31.21 13.32 -1.34
C ALA A 291 -31.38 12.02 -2.13
N ASN A 292 -31.45 12.10 -3.47
CA ASN A 292 -31.64 10.93 -4.33
C ASN A 292 -30.32 10.43 -4.98
N SER A 293 -29.20 11.18 -4.80
CA SER A 293 -27.94 10.88 -5.49
C SER A 293 -27.38 9.50 -5.16
N ILE A 294 -27.43 9.08 -3.89
CA ILE A 294 -26.90 7.78 -3.47
C ILE A 294 -27.70 6.64 -4.10
N ALA A 295 -29.01 6.67 -3.97
CA ALA A 295 -29.90 5.65 -4.53
C ALA A 295 -29.75 5.56 -6.05
N TYR A 296 -29.78 6.71 -6.74
CA TYR A 296 -29.66 6.78 -8.18
C TYR A 296 -28.30 6.24 -8.70
N LEU A 297 -27.18 6.70 -8.11
CA LEU A 297 -25.86 6.20 -8.54
C LEU A 297 -25.66 4.72 -8.20
N THR A 298 -26.23 4.25 -7.11
CA THR A 298 -26.20 2.82 -6.77
C THR A 298 -26.92 1.99 -7.83
N GLU A 299 -28.13 2.41 -8.22
CA GLU A 299 -28.89 1.76 -9.28
C GLU A 299 -28.14 1.77 -10.61
N GLN A 300 -27.61 2.92 -11.02
CA GLN A 300 -26.85 3.02 -12.26
C GLN A 300 -25.55 2.18 -12.22
N ALA A 301 -24.91 2.07 -11.06
CA ALA A 301 -23.74 1.19 -10.88
C ALA A 301 -24.14 -0.29 -11.05
N HIS A 302 -25.27 -0.72 -10.50
CA HIS A 302 -25.79 -2.08 -10.68
C HIS A 302 -26.14 -2.38 -12.14
N ILE A 303 -26.83 -1.45 -12.81
CA ILE A 303 -27.16 -1.59 -14.24
C ILE A 303 -25.88 -1.71 -15.08
N ALA A 304 -24.90 -0.84 -14.84
CA ALA A 304 -23.64 -0.88 -15.56
C ALA A 304 -22.85 -2.17 -15.28
N ALA A 305 -22.84 -2.66 -14.04
CA ALA A 305 -22.19 -3.89 -13.65
C ALA A 305 -22.87 -5.09 -14.32
N GLN A 306 -24.19 -5.19 -14.30
CA GLN A 306 -24.96 -6.27 -14.94
C GLN A 306 -24.69 -6.33 -16.45
N LYS A 307 -24.66 -5.18 -17.14
CA LYS A 307 -24.30 -5.12 -18.58
C LYS A 307 -22.90 -5.66 -18.88
N ASN A 308 -21.98 -5.61 -17.90
CA ASN A 308 -20.60 -6.09 -18.03
C ASN A 308 -20.38 -7.49 -17.41
N GLY A 309 -21.44 -8.17 -17.01
CA GLY A 309 -21.36 -9.52 -16.44
C GLY A 309 -20.60 -9.59 -15.12
N VAL A 310 -20.75 -8.56 -14.28
CA VAL A 310 -20.17 -8.44 -12.93
C VAL A 310 -21.24 -7.98 -11.94
N THR A 311 -21.00 -8.23 -10.65
CA THR A 311 -21.90 -7.83 -9.58
C THR A 311 -21.27 -6.76 -8.69
N VAL A 312 -22.05 -5.76 -8.29
CA VAL A 312 -21.62 -4.78 -7.29
C VAL A 312 -21.69 -5.44 -5.92
N GLN A 313 -20.57 -5.54 -5.25
CA GLN A 313 -20.46 -6.09 -3.89
C GLN A 313 -20.64 -5.03 -2.81
N GLN A 314 -20.12 -3.83 -3.04
CA GLN A 314 -20.14 -2.76 -2.05
C GLN A 314 -20.04 -1.39 -2.74
N THR A 315 -20.77 -0.41 -2.23
CA THR A 315 -20.56 1.00 -2.51
C THR A 315 -19.61 1.58 -1.47
N LEU A 316 -18.65 2.40 -1.90
CA LEU A 316 -17.54 2.85 -1.05
C LEU A 316 -17.60 4.33 -0.65
N GLY A 317 -18.43 5.08 -1.31
CA GLY A 317 -18.61 6.51 -1.06
C GLY A 317 -19.03 7.27 -2.30
N ILE A 318 -19.70 8.40 -2.09
CA ILE A 318 -20.12 9.32 -3.14
C ILE A 318 -19.46 10.67 -2.91
N ARG A 319 -19.12 11.34 -4.00
CA ARG A 319 -18.52 12.66 -3.96
C ARG A 319 -19.10 13.56 -5.05
N ARG A 320 -19.36 14.80 -4.71
CA ARG A 320 -19.69 15.85 -5.69
C ARG A 320 -18.40 16.44 -6.27
N LEU A 321 -18.30 16.46 -7.58
CA LEU A 321 -17.24 17.14 -8.31
C LEU A 321 -17.73 18.57 -8.61
N THR A 322 -17.32 19.54 -7.79
CA THR A 322 -17.88 20.91 -7.81
C THR A 322 -17.56 21.67 -9.10
N GLU A 323 -16.40 21.43 -9.70
CA GLU A 323 -15.97 22.11 -10.93
C GLU A 323 -16.75 21.65 -12.17
N GLU A 324 -17.31 20.45 -12.13
CA GLU A 324 -17.94 19.82 -13.29
C GLU A 324 -19.46 19.60 -13.11
N GLY A 325 -20.02 19.95 -11.95
CA GLY A 325 -21.45 19.72 -11.66
C GLY A 325 -21.85 18.25 -11.73
N GLN A 326 -20.96 17.35 -11.32
CA GLN A 326 -21.13 15.89 -11.42
C GLN A 326 -21.16 15.24 -10.05
N TRP A 327 -21.82 14.08 -9.99
CA TRP A 327 -21.71 13.14 -8.87
C TRP A 327 -20.87 11.94 -9.28
N GLN A 328 -19.91 11.54 -8.44
CA GLN A 328 -19.11 10.35 -8.62
C GLN A 328 -19.30 9.41 -7.44
N MET A 329 -19.65 8.17 -7.75
CA MET A 329 -19.67 7.08 -6.78
C MET A 329 -18.53 6.12 -7.07
N ARG A 330 -17.87 5.65 -6.01
CA ARG A 330 -16.93 4.54 -6.07
C ARG A 330 -17.62 3.28 -5.56
N PHE A 331 -17.37 2.18 -6.24
CA PHE A 331 -17.94 0.89 -5.85
C PHE A 331 -16.93 -0.24 -6.09
N LYS A 332 -17.22 -1.39 -5.54
CA LYS A 332 -16.47 -2.62 -5.70
C LYS A 332 -17.31 -3.66 -6.41
N THR A 333 -16.70 -4.35 -7.39
CA THR A 333 -17.29 -5.51 -8.05
C THR A 333 -16.65 -6.81 -7.56
N ASP A 334 -17.26 -7.94 -7.89
CA ASP A 334 -16.73 -9.28 -7.62
C ASP A 334 -15.37 -9.54 -8.27
N LYS A 335 -15.01 -8.81 -9.33
CA LYS A 335 -13.72 -8.91 -10.04
C LYS A 335 -12.69 -7.89 -9.61
N ASP A 336 -13.03 -6.93 -8.76
CA ASP A 336 -12.09 -5.92 -8.27
C ASP A 336 -11.19 -6.48 -7.16
N VAL A 337 -9.94 -6.05 -7.16
CA VAL A 337 -8.93 -6.46 -6.18
C VAL A 337 -9.15 -5.73 -4.86
N GLY A 338 -9.16 -6.49 -3.76
CA GLY A 338 -9.18 -5.93 -2.41
C GLY A 338 -10.56 -5.52 -1.91
N THR A 339 -10.58 -5.04 -0.66
CA THR A 339 -11.80 -4.63 0.05
C THR A 339 -11.99 -3.12 0.10
N HIS A 340 -10.89 -2.37 -0.02
CA HIS A 340 -10.90 -0.91 0.04
C HIS A 340 -10.44 -0.29 -1.28
N GLY A 341 -10.91 0.92 -1.51
CA GLY A 341 -10.38 1.74 -2.59
C GLY A 341 -10.74 1.30 -3.99
N GLY A 342 -11.90 0.65 -4.20
CA GLY A 342 -12.36 0.17 -5.50
C GLY A 342 -11.93 1.06 -6.65
N ALA A 343 -11.30 0.47 -7.64
CA ALA A 343 -10.92 1.15 -8.87
C ALA A 343 -12.13 1.44 -9.76
N SER A 344 -13.27 0.76 -9.47
CA SER A 344 -14.52 0.96 -10.18
C SER A 344 -15.22 2.22 -9.72
N SER A 345 -15.74 2.99 -10.65
CA SER A 345 -16.46 4.22 -10.38
C SER A 345 -17.46 4.55 -11.48
N ILE A 346 -18.54 5.22 -11.09
CA ILE A 346 -19.52 5.81 -12.00
C ILE A 346 -19.61 7.30 -11.77
N THR A 347 -19.68 8.07 -12.85
CA THR A 347 -19.82 9.53 -12.82
C THR A 347 -21.08 9.91 -13.60
N VAL A 348 -21.90 10.74 -12.99
CA VAL A 348 -23.21 11.15 -13.50
C VAL A 348 -23.33 12.66 -13.44
N SER A 349 -23.87 13.28 -14.50
CA SER A 349 -24.19 14.70 -14.52
C SER A 349 -25.30 15.03 -13.52
N ALA A 350 -25.07 16.00 -12.64
CA ALA A 350 -26.08 16.45 -11.67
C ALA A 350 -27.28 17.17 -12.34
N ALA A 351 -27.01 17.78 -13.48
CA ALA A 351 -28.05 18.56 -14.20
C ALA A 351 -29.00 17.67 -14.99
N THR A 352 -28.47 16.63 -15.65
CA THR A 352 -29.24 15.81 -16.60
C THR A 352 -29.54 14.41 -16.10
N GLY A 353 -28.83 13.94 -15.06
CA GLY A 353 -28.88 12.55 -14.63
C GLY A 353 -28.15 11.57 -15.57
N LYS A 354 -27.57 12.03 -16.66
CA LYS A 354 -26.91 11.16 -17.63
C LYS A 354 -25.62 10.58 -17.05
N VAL A 355 -25.44 9.27 -17.23
CA VAL A 355 -24.16 8.60 -16.93
C VAL A 355 -23.12 9.08 -17.96
N GLU A 356 -22.11 9.79 -17.48
CA GLU A 356 -21.05 10.32 -18.34
C GLU A 356 -19.87 9.37 -18.45
N LYS A 357 -19.58 8.65 -17.35
CA LYS A 357 -18.42 7.74 -17.33
C LYS A 357 -18.63 6.58 -16.37
N VAL A 358 -18.28 5.39 -16.83
CA VAL A 358 -18.14 4.19 -15.99
C VAL A 358 -16.74 3.66 -16.17
N ASN A 359 -16.05 3.42 -15.06
CA ASN A 359 -14.75 2.74 -15.06
C ASN A 359 -14.86 1.48 -14.22
N PHE A 360 -14.36 0.37 -14.75
CA PHE A 360 -14.22 -0.88 -14.00
C PHE A 360 -12.75 -1.16 -13.73
N GLY A 361 -12.39 -1.38 -12.46
CA GLY A 361 -11.02 -1.64 -12.05
C GLY A 361 -10.43 -2.89 -12.69
N TYR A 362 -11.24 -3.95 -12.84
CA TYR A 362 -10.81 -5.21 -13.44
C TYR A 362 -10.51 -5.10 -14.96
N GLN A 363 -11.02 -4.07 -15.64
CA GLN A 363 -10.75 -3.78 -17.06
C GLN A 363 -9.50 -2.93 -17.28
N SER A 364 -8.84 -2.48 -16.22
CA SER A 364 -7.62 -1.68 -16.33
C SER A 364 -6.45 -2.49 -16.93
N ALA A 365 -5.45 -1.79 -17.45
CA ALA A 365 -4.24 -2.40 -18.00
C ALA A 365 -3.57 -3.36 -17.00
N PHE A 366 -2.84 -4.35 -17.50
CA PHE A 366 -2.20 -5.37 -16.67
C PHE A 366 -1.28 -4.78 -15.59
N GLY A 367 -0.47 -3.77 -15.95
CA GLY A 367 0.38 -3.07 -14.99
C GLY A 367 -0.39 -2.37 -13.87
N ASN A 368 -1.56 -1.81 -14.20
CA ASN A 368 -2.43 -1.18 -13.20
C ASN A 368 -3.04 -2.22 -12.23
N LYS A 369 -3.34 -3.43 -12.71
CA LYS A 369 -3.78 -4.54 -11.84
C LYS A 369 -2.68 -4.99 -10.89
N ILE A 370 -1.44 -5.10 -11.38
CA ILE A 370 -0.28 -5.41 -10.52
C ILE A 370 -0.09 -4.34 -9.45
N ASP A 371 -0.18 -3.05 -9.81
CA ASP A 371 -0.12 -1.94 -8.85
C ASP A 371 -1.21 -2.04 -7.79
N GLN A 372 -2.44 -2.34 -8.19
CA GLN A 372 -3.55 -2.57 -7.27
C GLN A 372 -3.29 -3.75 -6.34
N TRP A 373 -2.80 -4.89 -6.84
CA TRP A 373 -2.44 -6.04 -6.02
C TRP A 373 -1.32 -5.71 -5.03
N CYS A 374 -0.25 -5.06 -5.48
CA CYS A 374 0.85 -4.65 -4.61
C CYS A 374 0.37 -3.72 -3.48
N SER A 375 -0.46 -2.73 -3.82
CA SER A 375 -1.04 -1.80 -2.84
C SER A 375 -1.96 -2.52 -1.85
N THR A 376 -2.85 -3.36 -2.34
CA THR A 376 -3.84 -4.09 -1.55
C THR A 376 -3.19 -5.07 -0.59
N LEU A 377 -2.17 -5.82 -1.06
CA LEU A 377 -1.38 -6.73 -0.22
C LEU A 377 -0.61 -5.96 0.87
N HIS A 378 -0.01 -4.83 0.53
CA HIS A 378 0.74 -4.04 1.50
C HIS A 378 -0.17 -3.41 2.57
N MET A 379 -1.33 -2.90 2.17
CA MET A 379 -2.23 -2.16 3.07
C MET A 379 -3.19 -3.06 3.86
N GLY A 380 -3.17 -4.37 3.65
CA GLY A 380 -4.02 -5.29 4.40
C GLY A 380 -5.45 -5.43 3.88
N HIS A 381 -5.78 -4.83 2.74
CA HIS A 381 -7.16 -4.76 2.24
C HIS A 381 -7.60 -6.03 1.50
N ILE A 382 -7.46 -7.19 2.14
CA ILE A 382 -7.81 -8.51 1.58
C ILE A 382 -8.78 -9.24 2.50
N GLY A 383 -9.75 -9.90 1.87
CA GLY A 383 -10.74 -10.72 2.56
C GLY A 383 -11.85 -9.90 3.22
N GLN A 384 -12.82 -10.61 3.77
CA GLN A 384 -13.92 -10.06 4.57
C GLN A 384 -14.11 -10.93 5.81
N GLY A 385 -14.58 -10.38 6.91
CA GLY A 385 -14.79 -11.09 8.17
C GLY A 385 -13.53 -11.84 8.64
N ASN A 386 -13.66 -13.12 8.94
CA ASN A 386 -12.54 -13.94 9.44
C ASN A 386 -11.34 -14.02 8.48
N ALA A 387 -11.58 -13.99 7.16
CA ALA A 387 -10.49 -14.01 6.18
C ALA A 387 -9.68 -12.70 6.23
N HIS A 388 -10.33 -11.57 6.46
CA HIS A 388 -9.67 -10.28 6.67
C HIS A 388 -8.81 -10.32 7.94
N LEU A 389 -9.36 -10.76 9.07
CA LEU A 389 -8.62 -10.89 10.33
C LEU A 389 -7.39 -11.81 10.19
N LEU A 390 -7.53 -12.95 9.51
CA LEU A 390 -6.39 -13.84 9.27
C LEU A 390 -5.29 -13.16 8.44
N TYR A 391 -5.69 -12.33 7.46
CA TYR A 391 -4.74 -11.57 6.66
C TYR A 391 -4.06 -10.45 7.46
N GLN A 392 -4.79 -9.74 8.32
CA GLN A 392 -4.22 -8.74 9.24
C GLN A 392 -3.17 -9.36 10.16
N ILE A 393 -3.47 -10.54 10.77
CA ILE A 393 -2.52 -11.29 11.60
C ILE A 393 -1.29 -11.68 10.78
N PHE A 394 -1.49 -12.20 9.55
CA PHE A 394 -0.39 -12.54 8.65
C PHE A 394 0.48 -11.32 8.35
N LEU A 395 -0.12 -10.18 8.01
CA LEU A 395 0.60 -8.95 7.69
C LEU A 395 1.38 -8.41 8.91
N ALA A 396 0.78 -8.47 10.10
CA ALA A 396 1.46 -8.11 11.34
C ALA A 396 2.69 -9.01 11.60
N MET A 397 2.55 -10.31 11.36
CA MET A 397 3.69 -11.25 11.45
C MET A 397 4.78 -10.91 10.42
N ILE A 398 4.42 -10.51 9.20
CA ILE A 398 5.40 -10.05 8.20
C ILE A 398 6.13 -8.80 8.68
N GLY A 399 5.43 -7.82 9.25
CA GLY A 399 6.05 -6.61 9.81
C GLY A 399 7.06 -6.96 10.92
N LEU A 400 6.70 -7.84 11.85
CA LEU A 400 7.61 -8.34 12.88
C LEU A 400 8.79 -9.11 12.27
N ALA A 401 8.56 -9.91 11.24
CA ALA A 401 9.64 -10.62 10.54
C ALA A 401 10.61 -9.64 9.89
N VAL A 402 10.16 -8.53 9.29
CA VAL A 402 11.02 -7.46 8.76
C VAL A 402 11.90 -6.88 9.86
N ALA A 403 11.35 -6.59 11.05
CA ALA A 403 12.10 -6.07 12.17
C ALA A 403 13.17 -7.07 12.65
N VAL A 404 12.79 -8.34 12.83
CA VAL A 404 13.72 -9.42 13.25
C VAL A 404 14.81 -9.69 12.22
N LEU A 405 14.44 -9.76 10.93
CA LEU A 405 15.43 -9.96 9.85
C LEU A 405 16.40 -8.78 9.76
N SER A 406 15.93 -7.56 9.96
CA SER A 406 16.79 -6.37 9.99
C SER A 406 17.75 -6.39 11.17
N ALA A 407 17.28 -6.74 12.37
CA ALA A 407 18.10 -6.85 13.58
C ALA A 407 19.14 -7.99 13.47
N THR A 408 18.72 -9.17 13.01
CA THR A 408 19.63 -10.32 12.80
C THR A 408 20.65 -10.05 11.70
N GLY A 409 20.26 -9.33 10.63
CA GLY A 409 21.18 -8.89 9.59
C GLY A 409 22.30 -7.99 10.14
N VAL A 410 21.96 -7.01 11.00
CA VAL A 410 22.96 -6.17 11.67
C VAL A 410 23.86 -7.01 12.58
N TYR A 411 23.29 -7.90 13.39
CA TYR A 411 24.05 -8.80 14.25
C TYR A 411 25.08 -9.61 13.45
N LEU A 412 24.65 -10.24 12.36
CA LEU A 412 25.54 -11.05 11.51
C LEU A 412 26.64 -10.19 10.88
N TRP A 413 26.32 -8.98 10.43
CA TRP A 413 27.30 -8.05 9.86
C TRP A 413 28.34 -7.61 10.88
N VAL A 414 27.94 -7.26 12.11
CA VAL A 414 28.84 -6.86 13.20
C VAL A 414 29.79 -8.01 13.54
N LYS A 415 29.27 -9.24 13.70
CA LYS A 415 30.08 -10.43 14.00
C LYS A 415 31.09 -10.75 12.89
N ALA A 416 30.64 -10.66 11.63
CA ALA A 416 31.53 -10.85 10.48
C ALA A 416 32.65 -9.80 10.44
N ARG A 417 32.31 -8.52 10.71
CA ARG A 417 33.30 -7.43 10.79
C ARG A 417 34.31 -7.65 11.90
N GLN A 418 33.86 -8.02 13.10
CA GLN A 418 34.76 -8.33 14.24
C GLN A 418 35.71 -9.48 13.91
N SER A 419 35.22 -10.54 13.27
CA SER A 419 36.07 -11.69 12.85
C SER A 419 37.14 -11.26 11.86
N ARG A 420 36.79 -10.45 10.85
CA ARG A 420 37.77 -9.95 9.85
C ARG A 420 38.80 -9.03 10.50
N LEU A 421 38.43 -8.18 11.45
CA LEU A 421 39.38 -7.33 12.18
C LEU A 421 40.35 -8.18 13.01
N LYS A 422 39.87 -9.19 13.75
CA LYS A 422 40.71 -10.12 14.50
C LYS A 422 41.73 -10.85 13.59
N GLN A 423 41.27 -11.33 12.42
CA GLN A 423 42.18 -11.95 11.45
C GLN A 423 43.25 -10.99 10.96
N LYS A 424 42.91 -9.74 10.63
CA LYS A 424 43.91 -8.75 10.19
C LYS A 424 44.93 -8.46 11.27
N LEU A 425 44.52 -8.33 12.53
CA LEU A 425 45.42 -8.14 13.68
C LEU A 425 46.35 -9.35 13.88
N THR A 426 45.82 -10.57 13.80
CA THR A 426 46.60 -11.78 13.93
C THR A 426 47.67 -11.90 12.82
N ILE A 427 47.30 -11.54 11.58
CA ILE A 427 48.22 -11.53 10.45
C ILE A 427 49.33 -10.46 10.69
N LYS A 428 48.96 -9.24 11.08
CA LYS A 428 49.91 -8.15 11.37
C LYS A 428 50.91 -8.56 12.46
N ASN A 429 50.43 -9.16 13.55
CA ASN A 429 51.28 -9.62 14.64
C ASN A 429 52.21 -10.73 14.22
N LYS A 430 51.77 -11.69 13.37
CA LYS A 430 52.63 -12.73 12.81
C LYS A 430 53.76 -12.15 11.94
N PHE A 431 53.43 -11.16 11.09
CA PHE A 431 54.46 -10.48 10.29
C PHE A 431 55.46 -9.73 11.17
N SER A 432 54.98 -8.92 12.15
CA SER A 432 55.85 -8.19 13.08
C SER A 432 56.81 -9.12 13.84
N ASN A 433 56.29 -10.23 14.38
CA ASN A 433 57.12 -11.25 15.06
C ASN A 433 58.09 -11.93 14.12
N HIS A 434 57.73 -12.14 12.84
CA HIS A 434 58.65 -12.75 11.89
C HIS A 434 59.81 -11.83 11.53
N TYR A 435 59.53 -10.54 11.25
CA TYR A 435 60.58 -9.56 10.96
C TYR A 435 61.42 -9.23 12.18
N GLY A 436 60.88 -9.19 13.39
CA GLY A 436 61.63 -9.03 14.63
C GLY A 436 62.61 -10.15 14.87
N LYS A 437 62.23 -11.42 14.62
CA LYS A 437 63.13 -12.58 14.70
C LYS A 437 64.21 -12.55 13.63
N LEU A 438 63.95 -12.06 12.43
CA LEU A 438 64.94 -11.91 11.37
C LEU A 438 65.98 -10.81 11.66
N ALA A 439 65.53 -9.71 12.29
CA ALA A 439 66.42 -8.62 12.70
C ALA A 439 67.40 -9.06 13.80
N ILE A 440 66.94 -9.82 14.79
CA ILE A 440 67.80 -10.38 15.85
C ILE A 440 68.77 -11.38 15.29
N LYS A 441 68.39 -12.19 14.30
CA LYS A 441 69.29 -13.20 13.68
C LYS A 441 70.38 -12.62 12.77
N LYS A 442 70.26 -11.36 12.37
CA LYS A 442 71.24 -10.57 11.61
C LYS A 442 72.24 -9.81 12.49
N GLN A 443 71.96 -9.70 13.78
CA GLN A 443 72.82 -9.02 14.77
C GLN A 443 73.69 -10.00 15.60
N LEU A 444 73.49 -11.31 15.48
CA LEU A 444 74.34 -12.39 15.96
C LEU A 444 75.11 -12.99 14.79
#